data_e164267da0619e9782dbcf2356daaf05
#
_entry.id   e164267da0619e9782dbcf2356daaf05
#
_cell.length_a   1.000
_cell.length_b   1.000
_cell.length_c   1.000
_cell.angle_alpha   90.00
_cell.angle_beta   90.00
_cell.angle_gamma   90.00
#
_symmetry.space_group_name_H-M   'P 1'
#
loop_
_entity.id
_entity.type
_entity.pdbx_description
1 polymer ?
#
loop_
_entity_poly.entity_id
_entity_poly.type
_entity_poly.pdbx_seq_one_letter_code
_entity_poly.pdbx_strand_id
1 'polypeptide(L)'
;MMSTAPPFILTREQAVRLQSYIQTYRQYALARLMPSTERNILLRGLQALQGKLIEALDQPISPLQLVLSRDDVVVLKAMVNGLLTLYGGQLESADRTATINDLAALKISLKSS
;
A
#
# COMPACT_ATOMS: atom_id res chain seq x y z
N MET A 1 -1.90 -28.99 -2.71
CA MET A 1 -1.98 -28.21 -3.94
C MET A 1 -1.77 -26.74 -3.64
N MET A 2 -0.85 -26.16 -4.33
CA MET A 2 -0.50 -24.76 -4.13
C MET A 2 -1.36 -23.88 -5.01
N SER A 3 -2.24 -23.11 -4.41
CA SER A 3 -2.88 -22.04 -5.17
C SER A 3 -1.95 -20.85 -5.16
N THR A 4 -1.43 -20.52 -6.31
CA THR A 4 -0.73 -19.27 -6.48
C THR A 4 -1.76 -18.15 -6.56
N ALA A 5 -1.66 -17.19 -5.65
CA ALA A 5 -2.48 -15.99 -5.74
C ALA A 5 -2.21 -15.33 -7.08
N PRO A 6 -3.25 -14.81 -7.76
CA PRO A 6 -3.02 -14.07 -9.00
C PRO A 6 -2.12 -12.86 -8.72
N PRO A 7 -1.30 -12.44 -9.69
CA PRO A 7 -0.46 -11.25 -9.51
C PRO A 7 -1.32 -10.02 -9.27
N PHE A 8 -0.83 -9.13 -8.43
CA PHE A 8 -1.48 -7.86 -8.17
C PHE A 8 -1.13 -6.91 -9.31
N ILE A 9 -2.13 -6.54 -10.10
CA ILE A 9 -1.92 -5.78 -11.33
C ILE A 9 -2.21 -4.32 -11.08
N LEU A 10 -1.25 -3.46 -11.44
CA LEU A 10 -1.34 -2.01 -11.26
C LEU A 10 -0.95 -1.31 -12.54
N THR A 11 -1.63 -0.20 -12.84
CA THR A 11 -1.10 0.73 -13.83
C THR A 11 0.08 1.47 -13.22
N ARG A 12 0.90 2.11 -14.09
CA ARG A 12 2.02 2.92 -13.61
C ARG A 12 1.55 4.02 -12.68
N GLU A 13 0.45 4.68 -13.02
CA GLU A 13 -0.14 5.72 -12.17
C GLU A 13 -0.53 5.18 -10.81
N GLN A 14 -1.17 4.02 -10.77
CA GLN A 14 -1.55 3.38 -9.51
C GLN A 14 -0.32 3.02 -8.67
N ALA A 15 0.74 2.54 -9.30
CA ALA A 15 1.97 2.18 -8.61
C ALA A 15 2.64 3.42 -8.00
N VAL A 16 2.68 4.53 -8.74
CA VAL A 16 3.23 5.79 -8.25
C VAL A 16 2.40 6.30 -7.07
N ARG A 17 1.09 6.25 -7.18
CA ARG A 17 0.20 6.65 -6.08
C ARG A 17 0.39 5.75 -4.86
N LEU A 18 0.56 4.46 -5.08
CA LEU A 18 0.79 3.52 -3.98
C LEU A 18 2.08 3.83 -3.23
N GLN A 19 3.16 4.17 -3.95
CA GLN A 19 4.40 4.62 -3.30
C GLN A 19 4.16 5.86 -2.44
N SER A 20 3.38 6.80 -2.94
CA SER A 20 3.03 8.01 -2.21
C SER A 20 2.24 7.69 -0.95
N TYR A 21 1.31 6.74 -1.04
CA TYR A 21 0.53 6.30 0.12
C TYR A 21 1.40 5.63 1.18
N ILE A 22 2.34 4.80 0.75
CA ILE A 22 3.28 4.15 1.68
C ILE A 22 4.08 5.22 2.42
N GLN A 23 4.57 6.22 1.70
CA GLN A 23 5.34 7.30 2.30
C GLN A 23 4.50 8.11 3.30
N THR A 24 3.28 8.44 2.93
CA THR A 24 2.35 9.16 3.80
C THR A 24 2.07 8.37 5.07
N TYR A 25 1.82 7.08 4.93
CA TYR A 25 1.56 6.23 6.08
C TYR A 25 2.76 6.17 7.03
N ARG A 26 3.96 6.00 6.48
CA ARG A 26 5.18 5.99 7.30
C ARG A 26 5.39 7.31 8.02
N GLN A 27 5.11 8.41 7.33
CA GLN A 27 5.40 9.75 7.84
C GLN A 27 4.38 10.21 8.89
N TYR A 28 3.11 9.92 8.69
CA TYR A 28 2.03 10.47 9.54
C TYR A 28 1.42 9.46 10.50
N ALA A 29 1.44 8.19 10.15
CA ALA A 29 0.83 7.18 11.01
C ALA A 29 1.88 6.44 11.84
N LEU A 30 2.85 5.82 11.19
CA LEU A 30 3.85 5.02 11.90
C LEU A 30 4.79 5.86 12.75
N ALA A 31 5.11 7.07 12.30
CA ALA A 31 5.98 7.96 13.04
C ALA A 31 5.41 8.37 14.40
N ARG A 32 4.09 8.31 14.54
CA ARG A 32 3.39 8.65 15.79
C ARG A 32 3.22 7.47 16.73
N LEU A 33 3.45 6.26 16.24
CA LEU A 33 3.35 5.07 17.08
C LEU A 33 4.62 4.91 17.91
N MET A 34 4.44 4.46 19.15
CA MET A 34 5.58 4.15 19.97
C MET A 34 6.34 2.96 19.38
N PRO A 35 7.68 2.91 19.57
CA PRO A 35 8.46 1.76 19.11
C PRO A 35 7.89 0.46 19.69
N SER A 36 7.62 -0.49 18.80
CA SER A 36 7.04 -1.78 19.17
C SER A 36 7.41 -2.80 18.11
N THR A 37 7.22 -4.08 18.45
CA THR A 37 7.44 -5.16 17.50
C THR A 37 6.51 -5.01 16.29
N GLU A 38 5.25 -4.66 16.53
CA GLU A 38 4.27 -4.46 15.45
C GLU A 38 4.68 -3.35 14.50
N ARG A 39 5.12 -2.21 15.07
CA ARG A 39 5.61 -1.09 14.27
C ARG A 39 6.80 -1.50 13.40
N ASN A 40 7.73 -2.26 13.97
CA ASN A 40 8.92 -2.70 13.25
C ASN A 40 8.56 -3.67 12.11
N ILE A 41 7.61 -4.57 12.35
CA ILE A 41 7.13 -5.49 11.31
C ILE A 41 6.50 -4.71 10.16
N LEU A 42 5.67 -3.71 10.48
CA LEU A 42 5.04 -2.87 9.46
C LEU A 42 6.08 -2.08 8.66
N LEU A 43 7.07 -1.50 9.34
CA LEU A 43 8.14 -0.76 8.66
C LEU A 43 8.92 -1.64 7.71
N ARG A 44 9.29 -2.83 8.13
CA ARG A 44 10.03 -3.77 7.26
C ARG A 44 9.20 -4.20 6.07
N GLY A 45 7.92 -4.50 6.31
CA GLY A 45 7.01 -4.88 5.24
C GLY A 45 6.82 -3.78 4.22
N LEU A 46 6.68 -2.55 4.68
CA LEU A 46 6.53 -1.40 3.78
C LEU A 46 7.81 -1.14 2.98
N GLN A 47 8.98 -1.29 3.60
CA GLN A 47 10.25 -1.16 2.87
C GLN A 47 10.38 -2.22 1.78
N ALA A 48 9.99 -3.44 2.07
CA ALA A 48 10.02 -4.52 1.08
C ALA A 48 9.06 -4.23 -0.08
N LEU A 49 7.86 -3.72 0.21
CA LEU A 49 6.90 -3.33 -0.80
C LEU A 49 7.41 -2.18 -1.67
N GLN A 50 8.04 -1.18 -1.06
CA GLN A 50 8.64 -0.09 -1.82
C GLN A 50 9.70 -0.59 -2.78
N GLY A 51 10.53 -1.55 -2.34
CA GLY A 51 11.51 -2.18 -3.20
C GLY A 51 10.88 -2.87 -4.40
N LYS A 52 9.82 -3.63 -4.18
CA LYS A 52 9.09 -4.30 -5.26
C LYS A 52 8.49 -3.31 -6.25
N LEU A 53 7.91 -2.21 -5.75
CA LEU A 53 7.34 -1.17 -6.59
C LEU A 53 8.40 -0.47 -7.43
N ILE A 54 9.54 -0.16 -6.83
CA ILE A 54 10.65 0.49 -7.55
C ILE A 54 11.14 -0.42 -8.67
N GLU A 55 11.34 -1.70 -8.38
CA GLU A 55 11.76 -2.67 -9.39
C GLU A 55 10.74 -2.78 -10.53
N ALA A 56 9.46 -2.83 -10.18
CA ALA A 56 8.39 -2.93 -11.18
C ALA A 56 8.31 -1.68 -12.04
N LEU A 57 8.45 -0.50 -11.43
CA LEU A 57 8.41 0.77 -12.15
C LEU A 57 9.62 0.96 -13.06
N ASP A 58 10.73 0.31 -12.75
CA ASP A 58 11.94 0.34 -13.56
C ASP A 58 11.81 -0.49 -14.84
N GLN A 59 10.81 -1.36 -14.92
CA GLN A 59 10.55 -2.18 -16.09
C GLN A 59 9.70 -1.39 -17.10
N PRO A 60 9.99 -1.51 -18.41
CA PRO A 60 9.20 -0.81 -19.44
C PRO A 60 7.89 -1.53 -19.76
N ILE A 61 7.35 -2.29 -18.85
CA ILE A 61 6.16 -3.11 -19.03
C ILE A 61 4.97 -2.41 -18.40
N SER A 62 3.84 -2.42 -19.06
CA SER A 62 2.57 -1.91 -18.54
C SER A 62 1.45 -2.83 -18.97
N PRO A 63 0.53 -3.24 -18.10
CA PRO A 63 0.47 -2.92 -16.65
C PRO A 63 1.55 -3.64 -15.85
N LEU A 64 1.81 -3.11 -14.66
CA LEU A 64 2.78 -3.72 -13.75
C LEU A 64 2.17 -4.89 -13.01
N GLN A 65 2.97 -5.95 -12.84
CA GLN A 65 2.55 -7.12 -12.10
C GLN A 65 3.43 -7.27 -10.86
N LEU A 66 2.80 -7.32 -9.70
CA LEU A 66 3.49 -7.52 -8.44
C LEU A 66 3.11 -8.86 -7.84
N VAL A 67 4.10 -9.64 -7.47
CA VAL A 67 3.87 -10.88 -6.72
C VAL A 67 3.88 -10.52 -5.23
N LEU A 68 2.71 -10.51 -4.62
CA LEU A 68 2.56 -10.19 -3.21
C LEU A 68 2.58 -11.46 -2.37
N SER A 69 3.42 -11.47 -1.35
CA SER A 69 3.38 -12.51 -0.34
C SER A 69 2.20 -12.28 0.59
N ARG A 70 1.90 -13.27 1.42
CA ARG A 70 0.85 -13.15 2.43
C ARG A 70 1.13 -11.96 3.37
N ASP A 71 2.40 -11.80 3.75
CA ASP A 71 2.81 -10.70 4.61
C ASP A 71 2.64 -9.35 3.92
N ASP A 72 2.93 -9.27 2.63
CA ASP A 72 2.73 -8.06 1.84
C ASP A 72 1.27 -7.63 1.87
N VAL A 73 0.36 -8.59 1.70
CA VAL A 73 -1.09 -8.32 1.72
C VAL A 73 -1.53 -7.80 3.08
N VAL A 74 -1.05 -8.42 4.16
CA VAL A 74 -1.36 -7.99 5.53
C VAL A 74 -0.89 -6.56 5.77
N VAL A 75 0.32 -6.24 5.35
CA VAL A 75 0.90 -4.90 5.51
C VAL A 75 0.12 -3.87 4.70
N LEU A 76 -0.23 -4.20 3.45
CA LEU A 76 -1.02 -3.30 2.61
C LEU A 76 -2.41 -3.04 3.19
N LYS A 77 -3.06 -4.07 3.71
CA LYS A 77 -4.37 -3.90 4.35
C LYS A 77 -4.29 -2.98 5.56
N ALA A 78 -3.26 -3.16 6.39
CA ALA A 78 -3.04 -2.30 7.54
C ALA A 78 -2.82 -0.85 7.12
N MET A 79 -2.00 -0.64 6.09
CA MET A 79 -1.74 0.70 5.55
C MET A 79 -3.01 1.35 5.01
N VAL A 80 -3.77 0.62 4.19
CA VAL A 80 -5.00 1.17 3.60
C VAL A 80 -5.99 1.57 4.68
N ASN A 81 -6.20 0.71 5.67
CA ASN A 81 -7.12 1.01 6.77
C ASN A 81 -6.64 2.20 7.58
N GLY A 82 -5.34 2.28 7.86
CA GLY A 82 -4.75 3.40 8.59
C GLY A 82 -4.90 4.71 7.84
N LEU A 83 -4.66 4.70 6.53
CA LEU A 83 -4.81 5.90 5.70
C LEU A 83 -6.26 6.32 5.56
N LEU A 84 -7.19 5.37 5.42
CA LEU A 84 -8.62 5.70 5.37
C LEU A 84 -9.08 6.39 6.64
N THR A 85 -8.60 5.94 7.79
CA THR A 85 -8.89 6.57 9.07
C THR A 85 -8.29 7.97 9.13
N LEU A 86 -7.05 8.12 8.68
CA LEU A 86 -6.33 9.40 8.70
C LEU A 86 -7.00 10.44 7.80
N TYR A 87 -7.30 10.07 6.54
CA TYR A 87 -7.97 10.98 5.61
C TYR A 87 -9.42 11.22 5.97
N GLY A 88 -10.06 10.24 6.62
CA GLY A 88 -11.44 10.38 7.06
C GLY A 88 -11.62 11.39 8.18
N GLY A 89 -10.59 11.61 9.02
CA GLY A 89 -10.73 12.40 10.21
C GLY A 89 -9.75 13.54 10.42
N GLN A 90 -8.53 13.44 9.88
CA GLN A 90 -7.45 14.34 10.30
C GLN A 90 -6.73 15.06 9.18
N LEU A 91 -6.65 14.47 7.99
CA LEU A 91 -5.94 15.08 6.88
C LEU A 91 -6.92 15.71 5.92
N GLU A 92 -6.73 17.01 5.68
CA GLU A 92 -7.45 17.70 4.63
C GLU A 92 -6.51 17.96 3.47
N SER A 93 -6.97 17.63 2.27
CA SER A 93 -6.26 17.93 1.05
C SER A 93 -7.27 18.16 -0.07
N ALA A 94 -6.84 18.85 -1.11
CA ALA A 94 -7.69 19.12 -2.26
C ALA A 94 -8.16 17.81 -2.92
N ASP A 95 -7.35 16.77 -2.83
CA ASP A 95 -7.62 15.48 -3.47
C ASP A 95 -8.14 14.43 -2.49
N ARG A 96 -8.62 14.86 -1.32
CA ARG A 96 -9.06 13.95 -0.27
C ARG A 96 -10.08 12.93 -0.76
N THR A 97 -11.12 13.37 -1.45
CA THR A 97 -12.17 12.49 -1.94
C THR A 97 -11.62 11.47 -2.94
N ALA A 98 -10.79 11.93 -3.87
CA ALA A 98 -10.17 11.06 -4.85
C ALA A 98 -9.25 10.04 -4.18
N THR A 99 -8.48 10.46 -3.18
CA THR A 99 -7.59 9.58 -2.43
C THR A 99 -8.37 8.52 -1.65
N ILE A 100 -9.44 8.92 -0.98
CA ILE A 100 -10.30 7.98 -0.24
C ILE A 100 -10.91 6.95 -1.19
N ASN A 101 -11.39 7.38 -2.35
CA ASN A 101 -11.98 6.48 -3.35
C ASN A 101 -10.94 5.49 -3.87
N ASP A 102 -9.73 5.96 -4.13
CA ASP A 102 -8.64 5.11 -4.62
C ASP A 102 -8.23 4.07 -3.56
N LEU A 103 -8.13 4.49 -2.31
CA LEU A 103 -7.81 3.58 -1.20
C LEU A 103 -8.93 2.56 -0.97
N ALA A 104 -10.18 2.96 -1.11
CA ALA A 104 -11.30 2.04 -1.00
C ALA A 104 -11.29 0.99 -2.09
N ALA A 105 -10.95 1.40 -3.32
CA ALA A 105 -10.81 0.47 -4.45
C ALA A 105 -9.66 -0.51 -4.19
N LEU A 106 -8.56 -0.03 -3.67
CA LEU A 106 -7.41 -0.85 -3.31
C LEU A 106 -7.79 -1.89 -2.24
N LYS A 107 -8.56 -1.48 -1.25
CA LYS A 107 -9.05 -2.36 -0.19
C LYS A 107 -9.89 -3.50 -0.75
N ILE A 108 -10.76 -3.19 -1.72
CA ILE A 108 -11.58 -4.20 -2.39
C ILE A 108 -10.69 -5.18 -3.16
N SER A 109 -9.71 -4.67 -3.89
CA SER A 109 -8.76 -5.50 -4.63
C SER A 109 -7.99 -6.44 -3.71
N LEU A 110 -7.59 -5.95 -2.54
CA LEU A 110 -6.86 -6.76 -1.56
C LEU A 110 -7.70 -7.86 -0.94
N LYS A 111 -9.01 -7.66 -0.84
CA LYS A 111 -9.92 -8.70 -0.33
C LYS A 111 -10.00 -9.90 -1.26
N SER A 112 -9.79 -9.68 -2.55
CA SER A 112 -9.84 -10.74 -3.56
C SER A 112 -8.54 -11.53 -3.65
N SER A 113 -7.53 -11.09 -2.93
CA SER A 113 -6.18 -11.70 -2.98
C SER A 113 -5.96 -12.78 -1.93
#